data_60a87da7cf9d6d6f4e5c6316d62a894c
#
_entry.id   60a87da7cf9d6d6f4e5c6316d62a894c
#
_cell.length_a   1.000
_cell.length_b   1.000
_cell.length_c   1.000
_cell.angle_alpha   90.00
_cell.angle_beta   90.00
_cell.angle_gamma   90.00
#
_symmetry.space_group_name_H-M   'P 1'
#
loop_
_entity.id
_entity.type
_entity.pdbx_description
1 polymer ?
#
loop_
_entity_poly.entity_id
_entity_poly.type
_entity_poly.pdbx_seq_one_letter_code
_entity_poly.pdbx_strand_id
1 'polypeptide(L)'
;MRENIDAALRGEYGKRVLPSVGTAYDEDHTVIVCPVCKRETLDNYDICRHCGWEYDGFPEDHYSAANGATLAEYREQYKQALKERNVKDV
;
A
#
# COMPACT_ATOMS: atom_id res chain seq x y z
N MET A 1 -4.00 -0.36 11.14
CA MET A 1 -2.74 -0.22 10.39
C MET A 1 -2.01 -1.54 10.17
N ARG A 2 -1.57 -2.22 11.21
CA ARG A 2 -0.82 -3.49 11.08
C ARG A 2 -1.65 -4.60 10.44
N GLU A 3 -2.94 -4.65 10.74
CA GLU A 3 -3.84 -5.65 10.16
C GLU A 3 -3.89 -5.57 8.63
N ASN A 4 -3.93 -4.36 8.09
CA ASN A 4 -3.95 -4.16 6.64
C ASN A 4 -2.63 -4.58 6.02
N ILE A 5 -1.51 -4.26 6.67
CA ILE A 5 -0.19 -4.68 6.21
C ILE A 5 -0.09 -6.20 6.19
N ASP A 6 -0.46 -6.84 7.27
CA ASP A 6 -0.37 -8.30 7.38
C ASP A 6 -1.30 -8.99 6.38
N ALA A 7 -2.50 -8.45 6.17
CA ALA A 7 -3.43 -8.97 5.16
C ALA A 7 -2.82 -8.89 3.75
N ALA A 8 -2.19 -7.76 3.43
CA ALA A 8 -1.54 -7.57 2.13
C ALA A 8 -0.38 -8.56 1.95
N LEU A 9 0.41 -8.76 3.00
CA LEU A 9 1.55 -9.70 2.95
C LEU A 9 1.09 -11.15 2.83
N ARG A 10 -0.11 -11.48 3.27
CA ARG A 10 -0.71 -12.81 3.07
C ARG A 10 -1.37 -12.95 1.69
N GLY A 11 -1.40 -11.90 0.90
CA GLY A 11 -2.01 -11.92 -0.43
C GLY A 11 -3.53 -11.78 -0.43
N GLU A 12 -4.12 -11.28 0.65
CA GLU A 12 -5.58 -11.20 0.78
C GLU A 12 -6.22 -10.16 -0.14
N TYR A 13 -5.46 -9.18 -0.62
CA TYR A 13 -5.97 -8.17 -1.54
C TYR A 13 -5.84 -8.56 -3.02
N GLY A 14 -5.45 -9.81 -3.29
CA GLY A 14 -5.40 -10.34 -4.64
C GLY A 14 -4.07 -10.15 -5.33
N LYS A 15 -4.01 -10.60 -6.58
CA LYS A 15 -2.78 -10.61 -7.37
C LYS A 15 -2.99 -9.98 -8.74
N ARG A 16 -3.60 -8.79 -8.77
CA ARG A 16 -3.77 -8.09 -10.04
C ARG A 16 -2.42 -7.75 -10.65
N VAL A 17 -2.30 -7.96 -11.96
CA VAL A 17 -1.15 -7.47 -12.72
C VAL A 17 -1.57 -6.13 -13.31
N LEU A 18 -0.87 -5.07 -12.93
CA LEU A 18 -1.18 -3.73 -13.39
C LEU A 18 -0.29 -3.35 -14.58
N PRO A 19 -0.83 -2.53 -15.51
CA PRO A 19 -0.01 -2.01 -16.60
C PRO A 19 1.03 -1.02 -16.07
N SER A 20 1.78 -0.39 -16.96
CA SER A 20 2.84 0.55 -16.59
C SER A 20 2.30 1.74 -15.79
N VAL A 21 3.13 2.24 -14.87
CA VAL A 21 2.81 3.45 -14.12
C VAL A 21 2.51 4.59 -15.08
N GLY A 22 1.45 5.35 -14.77
CA GLY A 22 0.98 6.44 -15.63
C GLY A 22 -0.10 6.04 -16.59
N THR A 23 -0.42 4.75 -16.71
CA THR A 23 -1.46 4.24 -17.60
C THR A 23 -2.81 4.24 -16.90
N ALA A 24 -3.86 4.62 -17.61
CA ALA A 24 -5.22 4.50 -17.08
C ALA A 24 -5.59 3.02 -16.96
N TYR A 25 -6.09 2.62 -15.80
CA TYR A 25 -6.53 1.26 -15.56
C TYR A 25 -8.01 1.09 -15.91
N ASP A 26 -8.82 2.03 -15.44
CA ASP A 26 -10.25 2.14 -15.77
C ASP A 26 -10.64 3.61 -15.76
N GLU A 27 -11.94 3.91 -15.79
CA GLU A 27 -12.43 5.29 -15.83
C GLU A 27 -12.06 6.11 -14.62
N ASP A 28 -11.89 5.46 -13.47
CA ASP A 28 -11.67 6.14 -12.19
C ASP A 28 -10.26 5.99 -11.65
N HIS A 29 -9.44 5.11 -12.22
CA HIS A 29 -8.14 4.77 -11.65
C HIS A 29 -7.01 4.87 -12.66
N THR A 30 -5.87 5.38 -12.19
CA THR A 30 -4.61 5.42 -12.94
C THR A 30 -3.57 4.64 -12.14
N VAL A 31 -2.69 3.95 -12.82
CA VAL A 31 -1.59 3.22 -12.17
C VAL A 31 -0.56 4.22 -11.67
N ILE A 32 -0.26 4.17 -10.39
CA ILE A 32 0.70 5.07 -9.74
C ILE A 32 1.71 4.28 -8.92
N VAL A 33 2.73 4.96 -8.41
CA VAL A 33 3.67 4.38 -7.48
C VAL A 33 3.11 4.55 -6.07
N CYS A 34 2.99 3.45 -5.33
CA CYS A 34 2.49 3.50 -3.96
C CYS A 34 3.49 4.27 -3.08
N PRO A 35 3.02 5.27 -2.32
CA PRO A 35 3.92 6.04 -1.47
C PRO A 35 4.49 5.25 -0.28
N VAL A 36 3.92 4.10 0.05
CA VAL A 36 4.42 3.26 1.14
C VAL A 36 5.45 2.25 0.65
N CYS A 37 5.09 1.38 -0.28
CA CYS A 37 5.95 0.27 -0.71
C CYS A 37 6.72 0.53 -1.99
N LYS A 38 6.44 1.62 -2.68
CA LYS A 38 7.09 2.02 -3.93
C LYS A 38 6.83 1.09 -5.11
N ARG A 39 5.85 0.22 -4.99
CA ARG A 39 5.41 -0.65 -6.08
C ARG A 39 4.19 -0.05 -6.76
N GLU A 40 3.80 -0.63 -7.90
CA GLU A 40 2.64 -0.14 -8.63
C GLU A 40 1.34 -0.43 -7.87
N THR A 41 0.46 0.55 -7.87
CA THR A 41 -0.88 0.47 -7.27
C THR A 41 -1.82 1.37 -8.04
N LEU A 42 -3.07 1.44 -7.61
CA LEU A 42 -4.06 2.33 -8.21
C LEU A 42 -4.34 3.49 -7.27
N ASP A 43 -4.64 4.64 -7.86
CA ASP A 43 -5.03 5.84 -7.11
C ASP A 43 -6.51 5.80 -6.71
N ASN A 44 -7.02 6.93 -6.23
CA ASN A 44 -8.45 7.14 -6.00
C ASN A 44 -9.08 6.14 -5.03
N TYR A 45 -8.50 6.04 -3.84
CA TYR A 45 -9.00 5.22 -2.73
C TYR A 45 -8.93 3.71 -2.95
N ASP A 46 -8.16 3.26 -3.90
CA ASP A 46 -7.92 1.83 -4.04
C ASP A 46 -6.88 1.36 -3.02
N ILE A 47 -6.97 0.10 -2.62
CA ILE A 47 -6.06 -0.49 -1.64
C ILE A 47 -4.89 -1.14 -2.35
N CYS A 48 -3.67 -0.78 -1.94
CA CYS A 48 -2.47 -1.39 -2.50
C CYS A 48 -2.39 -2.87 -2.09
N ARG A 49 -2.31 -3.74 -3.08
CA ARG A 49 -2.24 -5.18 -2.82
C ARG A 49 -0.92 -5.63 -2.19
N HIS A 50 0.10 -4.77 -2.24
CA HIS A 50 1.42 -5.10 -1.70
C HIS A 50 1.58 -4.72 -0.24
N CYS A 51 0.97 -3.63 0.20
CA CYS A 51 1.17 -3.13 1.56
C CYS A 51 -0.12 -2.79 2.32
N GLY A 52 -1.26 -2.76 1.64
CA GLY A 52 -2.54 -2.49 2.28
C GLY A 52 -2.87 -1.01 2.46
N TRP A 53 -2.06 -0.11 1.94
CA TRP A 53 -2.33 1.33 2.01
C TRP A 53 -3.49 1.69 1.10
N GLU A 54 -4.49 2.39 1.63
CA GLU A 54 -5.57 2.95 0.83
C GLU A 54 -5.14 4.35 0.37
N TYR A 55 -5.07 4.56 -0.93
CA TYR A 55 -4.56 5.81 -1.50
C TYR A 55 -5.60 6.93 -1.35
N ASP A 56 -5.37 7.84 -0.42
CA ASP A 56 -6.24 8.98 -0.17
C ASP A 56 -5.70 10.33 -0.69
N GLY A 57 -4.46 10.33 -1.17
CA GLY A 57 -3.86 11.51 -1.78
C GLY A 57 -3.38 12.58 -0.80
N PHE A 58 -3.40 12.32 0.49
CA PHE A 58 -2.96 13.29 1.49
C PHE A 58 -1.42 13.32 1.62
N PRO A 59 -0.86 14.49 2.08
CA PRO A 59 0.57 14.59 2.33
C PRO A 59 1.06 13.64 3.43
N GLU A 60 2.38 13.46 3.50
CA GLU A 60 3.02 12.51 4.42
C GLU A 60 2.70 12.73 5.89
N ASP A 61 2.57 13.99 6.30
CA ASP A 61 2.34 14.35 7.70
C ASP A 61 0.86 14.46 8.06
N HIS A 62 -0.03 14.22 7.10
CA HIS A 62 -1.47 14.27 7.33
C HIS A 62 -1.97 12.92 7.82
N TYR A 63 -2.72 12.92 8.92
CA TYR A 63 -3.31 11.67 9.43
C TYR A 63 -4.37 11.15 8.47
N SER A 64 -4.20 9.92 8.03
CA SER A 64 -5.17 9.27 7.15
C SER A 64 -6.14 8.43 7.99
N ALA A 65 -7.38 8.89 8.07
CA ALA A 65 -8.41 8.14 8.79
C ALA A 65 -8.66 6.77 8.15
N ALA A 66 -8.57 6.68 6.83
CA ALA A 66 -8.76 5.43 6.10
C ALA A 66 -7.72 4.37 6.48
N ASN A 67 -6.50 4.81 6.79
CA ASN A 67 -5.38 3.92 7.10
C ASN A 67 -5.03 3.87 8.59
N GLY A 68 -5.59 4.76 9.39
CA GLY A 68 -5.35 4.81 10.82
C GLY A 68 -3.97 5.31 11.21
N ALA A 69 -3.30 6.03 10.33
CA ALA A 69 -1.92 6.50 10.56
C ALA A 69 -1.55 7.57 9.55
N THR A 70 -0.45 8.28 9.83
CA THR A 70 0.17 9.12 8.80
C THR A 70 0.92 8.20 7.83
N LEU A 71 1.27 8.72 6.66
CA LEU A 71 2.04 7.96 5.67
C LEU A 71 3.39 7.52 6.25
N ALA A 72 4.06 8.42 6.98
CA ALA A 72 5.35 8.11 7.60
C ALA A 72 5.24 6.97 8.61
N GLU A 73 4.20 6.99 9.44
CA GLU A 73 3.95 5.93 10.42
C GLU A 73 3.65 4.60 9.74
N TYR A 74 2.85 4.63 8.68
CA TYR A 74 2.48 3.42 7.94
C TYR A 74 3.71 2.79 7.27
N ARG A 75 4.57 3.62 6.67
CA ARG A 75 5.84 3.16 6.07
C ARG A 75 6.70 2.43 7.10
N GLU A 76 6.80 3.00 8.29
CA GLU A 76 7.62 2.42 9.35
C GLU A 76 7.07 1.07 9.78
N GLN A 77 5.76 0.97 9.95
CA GLN A 77 5.12 -0.29 10.29
C GLN A 77 5.28 -1.34 9.20
N TYR A 78 5.24 -0.92 7.95
CA TYR A 78 5.45 -1.82 6.83
C TYR A 78 6.89 -2.38 6.84
N LYS A 79 7.88 -1.53 7.10
CA LYS A 79 9.27 -1.96 7.22
C LYS A 79 9.45 -2.97 8.35
N GLN A 80 8.81 -2.73 9.48
CA GLN A 80 8.85 -3.64 10.62
C GLN A 80 8.24 -5.00 10.26
N ALA A 81 7.11 -4.98 9.58
CA ALA A 81 6.45 -6.22 9.16
C ALA A 81 7.33 -7.03 8.21
N LEU A 82 8.02 -6.37 7.28
CA LEU A 82 8.94 -7.05 6.37
C LEU A 82 10.12 -7.67 7.12
N LYS A 83 10.68 -6.97 8.09
CA LYS A 83 11.78 -7.48 8.90
C LYS A 83 11.36 -8.72 9.69
N GLU A 84 10.17 -8.69 10.27
CA GLU A 84 9.65 -9.83 11.02
C GLU A 84 9.48 -11.06 10.13
N ARG A 85 9.03 -10.87 8.89
CA ARG A 85 8.89 -11.97 7.94
C ARG A 85 10.25 -12.52 7.52
N ASN A 86 11.24 -11.66 7.28
CA ASN A 86 12.57 -12.07 6.88
C ASN A 86 13.27 -12.87 7.98
N VAL A 87 13.06 -12.49 9.24
CA VAL A 87 13.62 -13.24 10.38
C VAL A 87 13.09 -14.67 10.39
N LYS A 88 11.83 -14.87 10.04
CA LYS A 88 11.21 -16.19 9.99
C LYS A 88 11.75 -17.08 8.86
N ASP A 89 12.27 -16.48 7.82
CA ASP A 89 12.77 -17.19 6.65
C ASP A 89 14.24 -17.62 6.80
N VAL A 90 14.85 -17.20 7.88
CA VAL A 90 16.23 -17.58 8.23
C VAL A 90 16.27 -18.72 9.25
#